data_bd67aa84e1134cb8aa5ba69782b717bc
#
_entry.id   bd67aa84e1134cb8aa5ba69782b717bc
#
_cell.length_a   1.000
_cell.length_b   1.000
_cell.length_c   1.000
_cell.angle_alpha   90.00
_cell.angle_beta   90.00
_cell.angle_gamma   90.00
#
_symmetry.space_group_name_H-M   'P 1'
#
loop_
_entity.id
_entity.type
_entity.pdbx_description
1 polymer ?
#
loop_
_entity_poly.entity_id
_entity_poly.type
_entity_poly.pdbx_seq_one_letter_code
_entity_poly.pdbx_strand_id
1 'polypeptide(L)'
;MGKRFIGALVMVSAVTLALGAGQYRLLAQQRAPQPAAAAPQRGAQPATATPQRGATAARPARIAGHPNFNGIWQALNSANWNLEAHSVTGLPSQFWQLGAIASIPAGKSVLKDGGTIPYKPEALKQRDENRAKWPDGDNEAKCYMLGIPRYTYHNIPFQISQGDVDIQMVYPFAAGNRFVHMRDKDHQTDPVDSWMGRSNGHWEGDDLVIVTTDLIADSRLDRAGNFHSNKLKVTERFRLIDSTHIQYEATLDDPETYTRPWTIAMPLYRLIDENAQAFEHKCVPFADMLLYHDLIGDKPKP
;
A
#
# COMPACT_ATOMS: atom_id res chain seq x y z
N MET A 1 -21.92 75.00 17.12
CA MET A 1 -23.16 74.74 17.85
C MET A 1 -23.40 73.26 17.77
N GLY A 2 -23.43 72.48 18.76
CA GLY A 2 -23.47 72.51 20.19
C GLY A 2 -23.42 71.08 20.70
N LYS A 3 -22.60 70.95 21.66
CA LYS A 3 -22.34 69.86 22.59
C LYS A 3 -23.55 68.96 22.93
N ARG A 4 -23.26 67.65 23.20
CA ARG A 4 -23.63 67.06 24.50
C ARG A 4 -22.91 65.70 24.69
N PHE A 5 -22.05 65.63 25.69
CA PHE A 5 -21.52 64.44 26.40
C PHE A 5 -22.62 63.76 27.15
N ILE A 6 -22.70 62.41 27.10
CA ILE A 6 -23.29 61.62 28.17
C ILE A 6 -22.30 60.48 28.47
N GLY A 7 -21.69 60.59 29.66
CA GLY A 7 -20.91 59.54 30.25
C GLY A 7 -21.79 58.39 30.74
N ALA A 8 -21.40 57.17 30.47
CA ALA A 8 -21.95 56.00 31.13
C ALA A 8 -20.86 55.37 32.01
N LEU A 9 -21.16 55.35 33.27
CA LEU A 9 -20.44 54.79 34.39
C LEU A 9 -20.38 53.27 34.22
N VAL A 10 -19.18 52.72 34.10
CA VAL A 10 -18.99 51.27 34.15
C VAL A 10 -18.67 50.89 35.58
N MET A 11 -19.59 50.22 36.25
CA MET A 11 -19.36 49.58 37.55
C MET A 11 -18.49 48.35 37.34
N VAL A 12 -17.32 48.36 37.98
CA VAL A 12 -16.46 47.19 38.11
C VAL A 12 -16.95 46.39 39.32
N SER A 13 -17.59 45.26 39.04
CA SER A 13 -17.91 44.29 40.09
C SER A 13 -16.74 43.32 40.21
N ALA A 14 -15.98 43.48 41.30
CA ALA A 14 -14.97 42.51 41.66
C ALA A 14 -15.64 41.27 42.23
N VAL A 15 -15.59 40.18 41.53
CA VAL A 15 -15.93 38.84 42.04
C VAL A 15 -14.64 38.19 42.53
N THR A 16 -14.44 38.14 43.82
CA THR A 16 -13.42 37.35 44.49
C THR A 16 -13.75 35.88 44.43
N LEU A 17 -13.10 35.13 43.55
CA LEU A 17 -13.16 33.67 43.53
C LEU A 17 -12.17 33.15 44.58
N ALA A 18 -12.68 32.59 45.68
CA ALA A 18 -11.94 31.83 46.65
C ALA A 18 -11.41 30.53 46.02
N LEU A 19 -10.09 30.41 45.96
CA LEU A 19 -9.39 29.17 45.58
C LEU A 19 -9.54 28.14 46.69
N GLY A 20 -10.50 27.23 46.57
CA GLY A 20 -10.60 26.01 47.33
C GLY A 20 -9.59 24.98 46.79
N ALA A 21 -8.42 24.88 47.47
CA ALA A 21 -7.48 23.80 47.22
C ALA A 21 -8.07 22.48 47.74
N GLY A 22 -8.79 21.76 46.90
CA GLY A 22 -9.21 20.39 47.17
C GLY A 22 -8.02 19.44 47.00
N GLN A 23 -7.40 19.04 48.08
CA GLN A 23 -6.39 17.98 48.09
C GLN A 23 -7.08 16.64 47.85
N TYR A 24 -6.92 16.10 46.66
CA TYR A 24 -7.24 14.69 46.37
C TYR A 24 -6.20 13.81 47.05
N ARG A 25 -6.51 13.36 48.31
CA ARG A 25 -5.78 12.26 48.91
C ARG A 25 -6.14 10.97 48.15
N LEU A 26 -5.19 10.46 47.43
CA LEU A 26 -5.15 9.06 46.97
C LEU A 26 -5.04 8.16 48.23
N LEU A 27 -6.15 7.63 48.69
CA LEU A 27 -6.19 6.53 49.63
C LEU A 27 -5.76 5.25 48.90
N ALA A 28 -4.45 4.99 48.90
CA ALA A 28 -3.94 3.66 48.67
C ALA A 28 -4.34 2.80 49.88
N GLN A 29 -5.42 2.04 49.78
CA GLN A 29 -5.74 0.98 50.74
C GLN A 29 -4.72 -0.12 50.57
N GLN A 30 -3.71 -0.13 51.44
CA GLN A 30 -2.89 -1.30 51.69
C GLN A 30 -3.78 -2.36 52.36
N ARG A 31 -4.24 -3.34 51.59
CA ARG A 31 -4.84 -4.57 52.12
C ARG A 31 -3.72 -5.40 52.76
N ALA A 32 -3.74 -5.57 54.07
CA ALA A 32 -2.91 -6.54 54.77
C ALA A 32 -3.17 -7.96 54.25
N PRO A 33 -2.17 -8.83 54.13
CA PRO A 33 -2.37 -10.19 53.70
C PRO A 33 -3.18 -10.98 54.74
N GLN A 34 -4.35 -11.47 54.33
CA GLN A 34 -5.11 -12.45 55.11
C GLN A 34 -4.36 -13.81 55.05
N PRO A 35 -4.28 -14.57 56.16
CA PRO A 35 -3.73 -15.90 56.10
C PRO A 35 -4.62 -16.81 55.24
N ALA A 36 -4.02 -17.52 54.27
CA ALA A 36 -4.67 -18.42 53.39
C ALA A 36 -5.31 -19.60 54.15
N ALA A 37 -6.62 -19.69 54.08
CA ALA A 37 -7.30 -20.94 54.51
C ALA A 37 -6.85 -22.05 53.60
N ALA A 38 -6.43 -23.18 54.20
CA ALA A 38 -6.02 -24.40 53.49
C ALA A 38 -7.18 -24.91 52.60
N ALA A 39 -6.95 -24.92 51.30
CA ALA A 39 -7.85 -25.52 50.34
C ALA A 39 -7.77 -27.04 50.41
N PRO A 40 -8.91 -27.80 50.32
CA PRO A 40 -8.88 -29.23 50.30
C PRO A 40 -8.15 -29.72 49.05
N GLN A 41 -7.19 -30.62 49.21
CA GLN A 41 -6.47 -31.30 48.14
C GLN A 41 -7.49 -32.12 47.32
N ARG A 42 -7.87 -31.60 46.15
CA ARG A 42 -8.52 -32.38 45.11
C ARG A 42 -7.50 -33.34 44.53
N GLY A 43 -7.85 -34.62 44.57
CA GLY A 43 -7.07 -35.69 43.98
C GLY A 43 -6.68 -35.35 42.54
N ALA A 44 -5.45 -35.72 42.17
CA ALA A 44 -4.93 -35.55 40.82
C ALA A 44 -5.83 -36.29 39.82
N GLN A 45 -6.63 -35.52 39.07
CA GLN A 45 -7.22 -36.01 37.83
C GLN A 45 -6.09 -36.24 36.81
N PRO A 46 -6.08 -37.36 36.07
CA PRO A 46 -5.12 -37.55 35.01
C PRO A 46 -5.27 -36.38 34.03
N ALA A 47 -4.14 -35.72 33.71
CA ALA A 47 -4.08 -34.67 32.72
C ALA A 47 -4.65 -35.20 31.40
N THR A 48 -5.84 -34.75 31.04
CA THR A 48 -6.35 -34.90 29.67
C THR A 48 -5.32 -34.28 28.75
N ALA A 49 -4.69 -35.12 27.93
CA ALA A 49 -3.75 -34.67 26.91
C ALA A 49 -4.42 -33.55 26.11
N THR A 50 -3.85 -32.35 26.16
CA THR A 50 -4.21 -31.27 25.28
C THR A 50 -4.11 -31.80 23.85
N PRO A 51 -5.15 -31.67 23.01
CA PRO A 51 -5.04 -32.15 21.64
C PRO A 51 -3.84 -31.37 21.01
N GLN A 52 -2.78 -32.13 20.68
CA GLN A 52 -1.71 -31.59 19.86
C GLN A 52 -2.38 -31.05 18.60
N ARG A 53 -2.35 -29.73 18.42
CA ARG A 53 -2.67 -29.13 17.13
C ARG A 53 -1.86 -29.91 16.10
N GLY A 54 -2.55 -30.60 15.21
CA GLY A 54 -1.90 -31.35 14.14
C GLY A 54 -0.86 -30.48 13.49
N ALA A 55 0.36 -31.00 13.37
CA ALA A 55 1.43 -30.30 12.67
C ALA A 55 0.86 -29.88 11.30
N THR A 56 0.78 -28.59 11.05
CA THR A 56 0.42 -28.06 9.74
C THR A 56 1.35 -28.71 8.74
N ALA A 57 0.80 -29.46 7.79
CA ALA A 57 1.60 -30.15 6.77
C ALA A 57 2.56 -29.13 6.15
N ALA A 58 3.87 -29.46 6.16
CA ALA A 58 4.87 -28.58 5.59
C ALA A 58 4.47 -28.25 4.15
N ARG A 59 4.48 -26.97 3.81
CA ARG A 59 4.17 -26.52 2.44
C ARG A 59 5.08 -27.24 1.45
N PRO A 60 4.58 -27.82 0.36
CA PRO A 60 5.43 -28.44 -0.64
C PRO A 60 6.35 -27.38 -1.25
N ALA A 61 7.62 -27.71 -1.46
CA ALA A 61 8.58 -26.80 -2.08
C ALA A 61 8.28 -26.52 -3.55
N ARG A 62 7.58 -27.46 -4.21
CA ARG A 62 7.23 -27.39 -5.63
C ARG A 62 5.76 -27.81 -5.86
N ILE A 63 5.16 -27.21 -6.90
CA ILE A 63 3.83 -27.53 -7.41
C ILE A 63 3.98 -27.82 -8.89
N ALA A 64 3.48 -28.96 -9.36
CA ALA A 64 3.60 -29.42 -10.76
C ALA A 64 5.03 -29.28 -11.34
N GLY A 65 6.04 -29.51 -10.52
CA GLY A 65 7.46 -29.43 -10.94
C GLY A 65 8.07 -28.02 -10.86
N HIS A 66 7.32 -26.98 -10.55
CA HIS A 66 7.78 -25.59 -10.45
C HIS A 66 7.86 -25.09 -9.01
N PRO A 67 8.68 -24.09 -8.68
CA PRO A 67 8.73 -23.49 -7.35
C PRO A 67 7.36 -23.07 -6.84
N ASN A 68 7.11 -23.21 -5.54
CA ASN A 68 5.85 -22.88 -4.93
C ASN A 68 5.79 -21.41 -4.52
N PHE A 69 5.13 -20.59 -5.34
CA PHE A 69 4.89 -19.15 -5.09
C PHE A 69 3.70 -18.87 -4.16
N ASN A 70 2.91 -19.88 -3.77
CA ASN A 70 1.75 -19.66 -2.90
C ASN A 70 2.13 -18.89 -1.65
N GLY A 71 1.40 -17.85 -1.34
CA GLY A 71 1.61 -17.04 -0.14
C GLY A 71 1.09 -15.63 -0.29
N ILE A 72 1.27 -14.88 0.79
CA ILE A 72 1.00 -13.45 0.83
C ILE A 72 2.35 -12.74 0.74
N TRP A 73 2.44 -11.82 -0.20
CA TRP A 73 3.66 -11.14 -0.57
C TRP A 73 3.51 -9.63 -0.51
N GLN A 74 4.59 -8.92 -0.25
CA GLN A 74 4.60 -7.46 -0.24
C GLN A 74 5.95 -6.90 -0.69
N ALA A 75 5.93 -5.71 -1.29
CA ALA A 75 7.10 -4.88 -1.47
C ALA A 75 7.27 -3.96 -0.25
N LEU A 76 8.49 -3.84 0.27
CA LEU A 76 8.82 -2.96 1.39
C LEU A 76 9.72 -1.82 0.90
N ASN A 77 9.17 -0.95 0.06
CA ASN A 77 9.88 0.19 -0.52
C ASN A 77 8.92 1.36 -0.77
N SER A 78 9.44 2.44 -1.35
CA SER A 78 8.68 3.65 -1.66
C SER A 78 8.25 3.77 -3.13
N ALA A 79 8.29 2.67 -3.91
CA ALA A 79 8.01 2.68 -5.35
C ALA A 79 6.59 3.21 -5.68
N ASN A 80 5.60 2.93 -4.82
CA ASN A 80 4.27 3.49 -5.01
C ASN A 80 4.21 5.01 -4.86
N TRP A 81 5.16 5.62 -4.16
CA TRP A 81 5.33 7.08 -4.11
C TRP A 81 6.04 7.61 -5.34
N ASN A 82 7.16 6.99 -5.69
CA ASN A 82 7.94 7.32 -6.88
C ASN A 82 8.89 6.16 -7.21
N LEU A 83 8.88 5.73 -8.46
CA LEU A 83 9.80 4.70 -8.97
C LEU A 83 11.25 5.19 -9.05
N GLU A 84 11.46 6.49 -9.22
CA GLU A 84 12.78 7.13 -9.24
C GLU A 84 13.26 7.47 -7.82
N ALA A 85 14.56 7.69 -7.66
CA ALA A 85 15.13 8.18 -6.41
C ALA A 85 14.55 9.55 -6.05
N HIS A 86 14.17 9.74 -4.79
CA HIS A 86 13.61 11.00 -4.31
C HIS A 86 13.93 11.24 -2.84
N SER A 87 14.08 12.51 -2.50
CA SER A 87 14.23 12.96 -1.12
C SER A 87 12.87 13.03 -0.42
N VAL A 88 12.90 13.14 0.90
CA VAL A 88 11.71 13.53 1.66
C VAL A 88 11.19 14.84 1.12
N THR A 89 9.91 14.88 0.80
CA THR A 89 9.23 16.11 0.37
C THR A 89 7.90 16.25 1.09
N GLY A 90 7.42 17.47 1.27
CA GLY A 90 6.04 17.72 1.68
C GLY A 90 5.07 17.23 0.60
N LEU A 91 3.84 16.97 0.99
CA LEU A 91 2.75 16.77 0.04
C LEU A 91 2.50 18.06 -0.79
N PRO A 92 1.79 17.96 -1.91
CA PRO A 92 1.34 19.11 -2.67
C PRO A 92 0.69 20.17 -1.78
N SER A 93 0.64 21.40 -2.24
CA SER A 93 0.27 22.60 -1.47
C SER A 93 -1.05 22.51 -0.70
N GLN A 94 -2.02 21.71 -1.20
CA GLN A 94 -3.28 21.48 -0.49
C GLN A 94 -3.13 20.75 0.85
N PHE A 95 -2.00 20.09 1.09
CA PHE A 95 -1.74 19.33 2.31
C PHE A 95 -0.61 19.93 3.17
N TRP A 96 -0.15 21.15 2.85
CA TRP A 96 1.02 21.76 3.50
C TRP A 96 0.90 21.87 5.03
N GLN A 97 -0.31 22.01 5.56
CA GLN A 97 -0.57 22.09 7.00
C GLN A 97 -0.30 20.78 7.73
N LEU A 98 -0.33 19.65 7.04
CA LEU A 98 -0.04 18.35 7.62
C LEU A 98 1.47 18.15 7.88
N GLY A 99 2.32 18.98 7.27
CA GLY A 99 3.76 18.98 7.49
C GLY A 99 4.40 17.60 7.37
N ALA A 100 5.17 17.21 8.37
CA ALA A 100 5.89 15.94 8.38
C ALA A 100 4.98 14.70 8.44
N ILE A 101 3.77 14.82 8.99
CA ILE A 101 2.82 13.68 9.12
C ILE A 101 2.41 13.15 7.73
N ALA A 102 2.25 14.06 6.78
CA ALA A 102 1.86 13.71 5.42
C ALA A 102 3.01 13.87 4.41
N SER A 103 4.26 13.88 4.86
CA SER A 103 5.40 13.97 3.95
C SER A 103 5.59 12.67 3.18
N ILE A 104 6.03 12.80 1.92
CA ILE A 104 6.47 11.67 1.11
C ILE A 104 7.82 11.20 1.68
N PRO A 105 7.96 9.92 2.09
CA PRO A 105 9.23 9.41 2.60
C PRO A 105 10.30 9.44 1.51
N ALA A 106 11.56 9.57 1.90
CA ALA A 106 12.67 9.39 0.96
C ALA A 106 12.64 7.97 0.38
N GLY A 107 13.03 7.82 -0.88
CA GLY A 107 13.09 6.54 -1.54
C GLY A 107 14.31 6.40 -2.45
N LYS A 108 14.87 5.19 -2.47
CA LYS A 108 15.85 4.80 -3.49
C LYS A 108 15.10 4.45 -4.77
N SER A 109 15.74 4.71 -5.92
CA SER A 109 15.22 4.25 -7.19
C SER A 109 15.07 2.73 -7.21
N VAL A 110 13.98 2.26 -7.79
CA VAL A 110 13.79 0.85 -8.13
C VAL A 110 14.09 0.55 -9.62
N LEU A 111 14.56 1.54 -10.38
CA LEU A 111 15.02 1.34 -11.74
C LEU A 111 16.29 0.47 -11.71
N LYS A 112 16.27 -0.66 -12.44
CA LYS A 112 17.35 -1.65 -12.43
C LYS A 112 18.69 -1.06 -12.83
N ASP A 113 18.71 -0.21 -13.84
CA ASP A 113 19.90 0.43 -14.36
C ASP A 113 20.19 1.80 -13.73
N GLY A 114 19.39 2.21 -12.73
CA GLY A 114 19.45 3.55 -12.14
C GLY A 114 19.00 4.64 -13.12
N GLY A 115 19.34 5.90 -12.82
CA GLY A 115 18.98 7.04 -13.64
C GLY A 115 17.51 7.44 -13.53
N THR A 116 16.92 7.85 -14.66
CA THR A 116 15.53 8.32 -14.78
C THR A 116 14.77 7.50 -15.81
N ILE A 117 13.45 7.50 -15.69
CA ILE A 117 12.56 6.86 -16.66
C ILE A 117 12.75 7.52 -18.03
N PRO A 118 12.98 6.73 -19.11
CA PRO A 118 13.35 7.27 -20.41
C PRO A 118 12.15 7.81 -21.21
N TYR A 119 11.48 8.82 -20.66
CA TYR A 119 10.36 9.48 -21.32
C TYR A 119 10.74 10.16 -22.64
N LYS A 120 9.81 10.15 -23.60
CA LYS A 120 9.84 11.13 -24.69
C LYS A 120 9.58 12.54 -24.16
N PRO A 121 10.05 13.60 -24.80
CA PRO A 121 9.90 14.97 -24.29
C PRO A 121 8.46 15.38 -23.98
N GLU A 122 7.52 15.04 -24.87
CA GLU A 122 6.10 15.32 -24.71
C GLU A 122 5.47 14.50 -23.56
N ALA A 123 5.88 13.25 -23.39
CA ALA A 123 5.42 12.38 -22.31
C ALA A 123 5.99 12.85 -20.95
N LEU A 124 7.21 13.34 -20.91
CA LEU A 124 7.78 13.92 -19.69
C LEU A 124 6.94 15.11 -19.19
N LYS A 125 6.53 16.00 -20.10
CA LYS A 125 5.64 17.12 -19.76
C LYS A 125 4.31 16.60 -19.17
N GLN A 126 3.72 15.58 -19.78
CA GLN A 126 2.48 14.98 -19.28
C GLN A 126 2.67 14.35 -17.89
N ARG A 127 3.82 13.69 -17.61
CA ARG A 127 4.16 13.18 -16.29
C ARG A 127 4.16 14.30 -15.24
N ASP A 128 4.78 15.45 -15.56
CA ASP A 128 4.85 16.60 -14.65
C ASP A 128 3.47 17.22 -14.38
N GLU A 129 2.61 17.28 -15.40
CA GLU A 129 1.22 17.68 -15.26
C GLU A 129 0.42 16.72 -14.40
N ASN A 130 0.61 15.41 -14.57
CA ASN A 130 -0.02 14.38 -13.74
C ASN A 130 0.38 14.54 -12.27
N ARG A 131 1.66 14.76 -12.01
CA ARG A 131 2.20 15.01 -10.66
C ARG A 131 1.58 16.24 -10.01
N ALA A 132 1.46 17.33 -10.76
CA ALA A 132 0.86 18.57 -10.26
C ALA A 132 -0.63 18.43 -9.92
N LYS A 133 -1.33 17.47 -10.55
CA LYS A 133 -2.74 17.16 -10.32
C LYS A 133 -2.98 16.11 -9.23
N TRP A 134 -1.94 15.56 -8.61
CA TRP A 134 -2.11 14.61 -7.52
C TRP A 134 -2.80 15.30 -6.33
N PRO A 135 -3.79 14.66 -5.62
CA PRO A 135 -4.27 13.30 -5.83
C PRO A 135 -5.38 13.16 -6.89
N ASP A 136 -5.93 14.24 -7.40
CA ASP A 136 -7.13 14.23 -8.25
C ASP A 136 -6.94 13.42 -9.55
N GLY A 137 -5.72 13.35 -10.07
CA GLY A 137 -5.37 12.60 -11.27
C GLY A 137 -4.99 11.13 -11.02
N ASP A 138 -4.90 10.69 -9.76
CA ASP A 138 -4.43 9.34 -9.43
C ASP A 138 -5.60 8.38 -9.24
N ASN A 139 -5.54 7.24 -9.94
CA ASN A 139 -6.52 6.17 -9.81
C ASN A 139 -6.53 5.55 -8.41
N GLU A 140 -5.40 5.53 -7.69
CA GLU A 140 -5.34 5.10 -6.30
C GLU A 140 -6.23 5.97 -5.39
N ALA A 141 -6.10 7.29 -5.47
CA ALA A 141 -6.89 8.22 -4.66
C ALA A 141 -8.40 8.12 -4.91
N LYS A 142 -8.77 7.70 -6.12
CA LYS A 142 -10.17 7.48 -6.54
C LYS A 142 -10.70 6.09 -6.20
N CYS A 143 -9.89 5.21 -5.61
CA CYS A 143 -10.23 3.81 -5.38
C CYS A 143 -10.49 3.01 -6.66
N TYR A 144 -9.89 3.37 -7.78
CA TYR A 144 -9.88 2.56 -8.97
C TYR A 144 -8.74 1.54 -8.90
N MET A 145 -8.82 0.50 -9.71
CA MET A 145 -7.75 -0.49 -9.80
C MET A 145 -6.44 0.17 -10.22
N LEU A 146 -5.32 -0.36 -9.70
CA LEU A 146 -4.00 0.25 -9.89
C LEU A 146 -3.35 -0.11 -11.23
N GLY A 147 -3.78 -1.21 -11.82
CA GLY A 147 -3.12 -1.74 -13.01
C GLY A 147 -1.80 -2.46 -12.71
N ILE A 148 -1.22 -3.04 -13.76
CA ILE A 148 0.06 -3.75 -13.70
C ILE A 148 1.14 -2.84 -14.29
N PRO A 149 2.32 -2.71 -13.65
CA PRO A 149 2.82 -3.51 -12.52
C PRO A 149 2.55 -2.90 -11.13
N ARG A 150 1.86 -1.75 -11.02
CA ARG A 150 1.73 -0.98 -9.76
C ARG A 150 1.18 -1.81 -8.59
N TYR A 151 0.26 -2.72 -8.84
CA TYR A 151 -0.26 -3.60 -7.79
C TYR A 151 0.81 -4.41 -7.07
N THR A 152 1.87 -4.83 -7.78
CA THR A 152 2.92 -5.68 -7.21
C THR A 152 3.79 -4.94 -6.19
N TYR A 153 3.97 -3.62 -6.35
CA TYR A 153 4.73 -2.79 -5.40
C TYR A 153 3.88 -1.80 -4.61
N HIS A 154 2.56 -1.94 -4.66
CA HIS A 154 1.70 -1.23 -3.74
C HIS A 154 1.98 -1.67 -2.30
N ASN A 155 1.79 -0.76 -1.32
CA ASN A 155 2.13 -1.01 0.08
C ASN A 155 1.17 -1.99 0.80
N ILE A 156 0.12 -2.46 0.14
CA ILE A 156 -0.79 -3.47 0.68
C ILE A 156 -0.34 -4.85 0.18
N PRO A 157 -0.16 -5.84 1.09
CA PRO A 157 0.19 -7.19 0.69
C PRO A 157 -0.82 -7.82 -0.25
N PHE A 158 -0.35 -8.65 -1.19
CA PHE A 158 -1.17 -9.39 -2.14
C PHE A 158 -0.93 -10.90 -2.02
N GLN A 159 -1.88 -11.69 -2.49
CA GLN A 159 -1.81 -13.14 -2.44
C GLN A 159 -1.53 -13.72 -3.82
N ILE A 160 -0.58 -14.66 -3.90
CA ILE A 160 -0.39 -15.55 -5.03
C ILE A 160 -1.01 -16.89 -4.68
N SER A 161 -1.89 -17.38 -5.55
CA SER A 161 -2.49 -18.71 -5.51
C SER A 161 -2.09 -19.46 -6.77
N GLN A 162 -1.17 -20.41 -6.61
CA GLN A 162 -0.64 -21.26 -7.68
C GLN A 162 -1.29 -22.63 -7.61
N GLY A 163 -1.95 -23.02 -8.66
CA GLY A 163 -2.41 -24.40 -8.90
C GLY A 163 -1.42 -25.18 -9.75
N ASP A 164 -1.82 -26.36 -10.20
CA ASP A 164 -1.00 -27.21 -11.07
C ASP A 164 -0.74 -26.59 -12.44
N VAL A 165 -1.67 -25.75 -12.91
CA VAL A 165 -1.60 -25.14 -14.25
C VAL A 165 -1.72 -23.63 -14.17
N ASP A 166 -2.71 -23.11 -13.45
CA ASP A 166 -3.06 -21.70 -13.49
C ASP A 166 -2.57 -20.97 -12.23
N ILE A 167 -2.34 -19.67 -12.35
CA ILE A 167 -1.92 -18.80 -11.26
C ILE A 167 -2.92 -17.64 -11.15
N GLN A 168 -3.36 -17.36 -9.94
CA GLN A 168 -4.19 -16.23 -9.61
C GLN A 168 -3.48 -15.31 -8.62
N MET A 169 -3.57 -14.00 -8.82
CA MET A 169 -3.07 -13.01 -7.89
C MET A 169 -4.23 -12.13 -7.44
N VAL A 170 -4.38 -12.01 -6.12
CA VAL A 170 -5.46 -11.23 -5.50
C VAL A 170 -4.84 -10.06 -4.75
N TYR A 171 -5.33 -8.87 -5.04
CA TYR A 171 -4.88 -7.61 -4.47
C TYR A 171 -6.04 -6.99 -3.69
N PRO A 172 -5.92 -6.84 -2.35
CA PRO A 172 -7.01 -6.32 -1.52
C PRO A 172 -7.46 -4.91 -1.89
N PHE A 173 -6.53 -4.06 -2.33
CA PHE A 173 -6.87 -2.70 -2.75
C PHE A 173 -7.80 -2.72 -3.96
N ALA A 174 -8.94 -2.02 -3.87
CA ALA A 174 -9.95 -1.93 -4.93
C ALA A 174 -10.38 -3.30 -5.51
N ALA A 175 -10.26 -4.40 -4.72
CA ALA A 175 -10.63 -5.76 -5.10
C ALA A 175 -9.96 -6.24 -6.41
N GLY A 176 -8.69 -5.88 -6.63
CA GLY A 176 -7.95 -6.29 -7.80
C GLY A 176 -7.79 -7.80 -7.87
N ASN A 177 -8.08 -8.37 -9.02
CA ASN A 177 -7.96 -9.79 -9.27
C ASN A 177 -7.30 -9.99 -10.63
N ARG A 178 -6.25 -10.82 -10.67
CA ARG A 178 -5.47 -11.10 -11.86
C ARG A 178 -5.40 -12.60 -12.08
N PHE A 179 -5.90 -13.04 -13.21
CA PHE A 179 -5.74 -14.39 -13.68
C PHE A 179 -4.56 -14.46 -14.66
N VAL A 180 -3.61 -15.34 -14.40
CA VAL A 180 -2.46 -15.58 -15.28
C VAL A 180 -2.73 -16.82 -16.10
N HIS A 181 -2.89 -16.64 -17.40
CA HIS A 181 -3.16 -17.72 -18.35
C HIS A 181 -1.87 -18.48 -18.67
N MET A 182 -1.71 -19.65 -18.07
CA MET A 182 -0.49 -20.46 -18.21
C MET A 182 -0.55 -21.49 -19.34
N ARG A 183 -1.72 -21.65 -19.98
CA ARG A 183 -1.95 -22.68 -21.02
C ARG A 183 -1.79 -22.15 -22.43
N ASP A 184 -1.80 -20.84 -22.60
CA ASP A 184 -1.71 -20.23 -23.91
C ASP A 184 -0.27 -20.36 -24.42
N LYS A 185 -0.09 -21.04 -25.55
CA LYS A 185 1.23 -21.23 -26.16
C LYS A 185 1.79 -19.92 -26.71
N ASP A 186 0.90 -19.11 -27.29
CA ASP A 186 1.20 -17.80 -27.82
C ASP A 186 0.51 -16.73 -26.97
N HIS A 187 1.10 -15.54 -26.91
CA HIS A 187 0.49 -14.43 -26.21
C HIS A 187 -0.85 -14.09 -26.87
N GLN A 188 -1.92 -14.15 -26.08
CA GLN A 188 -3.25 -13.74 -26.50
C GLN A 188 -3.52 -12.31 -26.07
N THR A 189 -4.31 -11.58 -26.83
CA THR A 189 -4.77 -10.23 -26.52
C THR A 189 -6.27 -10.23 -26.27
N ASP A 190 -6.75 -9.28 -25.46
CA ASP A 190 -8.17 -9.07 -25.27
C ASP A 190 -8.71 -8.03 -26.28
N PRO A 191 -9.98 -8.11 -26.66
CA PRO A 191 -10.57 -7.18 -27.62
C PRO A 191 -10.77 -5.76 -27.04
N VAL A 192 -10.68 -5.61 -25.71
CA VAL A 192 -10.91 -4.34 -25.00
C VAL A 192 -9.87 -4.20 -23.90
N ASP A 193 -9.24 -3.02 -23.82
CA ASP A 193 -8.31 -2.67 -22.76
C ASP A 193 -9.01 -2.67 -21.38
N SER A 194 -8.32 -3.13 -20.35
CA SER A 194 -8.84 -3.20 -18.98
C SER A 194 -7.81 -2.73 -17.95
N TRP A 195 -8.25 -2.52 -16.71
CA TRP A 195 -7.32 -2.13 -15.62
C TRP A 195 -6.23 -3.17 -15.36
N MET A 196 -6.55 -4.45 -15.49
CA MET A 196 -5.63 -5.56 -15.21
C MET A 196 -4.94 -6.08 -16.47
N GLY A 197 -5.44 -5.73 -17.65
CA GLY A 197 -4.96 -6.23 -18.92
C GLY A 197 -5.12 -7.74 -19.06
N ARG A 198 -4.57 -8.29 -20.14
CA ARG A 198 -4.44 -9.72 -20.37
C ARG A 198 -3.06 -10.20 -19.93
N SER A 199 -3.00 -11.14 -18.99
CA SER A 199 -1.76 -11.71 -18.46
C SER A 199 -1.57 -13.13 -18.97
N ASN A 200 -0.52 -13.36 -19.76
CA ASN A 200 -0.11 -14.68 -20.25
C ASN A 200 1.21 -15.07 -19.57
N GLY A 201 1.23 -16.22 -18.91
CA GLY A 201 2.37 -16.71 -18.15
C GLY A 201 3.01 -17.95 -18.77
N HIS A 202 4.30 -18.11 -18.52
CA HIS A 202 5.06 -19.32 -18.81
C HIS A 202 6.22 -19.49 -17.85
N TRP A 203 6.80 -20.65 -17.84
CA TRP A 203 7.97 -20.95 -17.02
C TRP A 203 9.25 -20.90 -17.85
N GLU A 204 10.25 -20.20 -17.35
CA GLU A 204 11.63 -20.23 -17.85
C GLU A 204 12.53 -20.86 -16.78
N GLY A 205 12.69 -22.17 -16.83
CA GLY A 205 13.29 -22.90 -15.72
C GLY A 205 12.45 -22.81 -14.46
N ASP A 206 12.99 -22.20 -13.42
CA ASP A 206 12.32 -21.95 -12.14
C ASP A 206 11.73 -20.54 -12.01
N ASP A 207 11.90 -19.70 -13.03
CA ASP A 207 11.33 -18.36 -13.06
C ASP A 207 9.92 -18.39 -13.66
N LEU A 208 8.97 -17.74 -12.99
CA LEU A 208 7.68 -17.42 -13.55
C LEU A 208 7.78 -16.11 -14.35
N VAL A 209 7.50 -16.19 -15.65
CA VAL A 209 7.45 -15.02 -16.54
C VAL A 209 6.03 -14.73 -16.94
N ILE A 210 5.59 -13.48 -16.79
CA ILE A 210 4.24 -13.04 -17.15
C ILE A 210 4.34 -11.85 -18.09
N VAL A 211 3.69 -11.94 -19.24
CA VAL A 211 3.55 -10.83 -20.19
C VAL A 211 2.13 -10.30 -20.11
N THR A 212 1.99 -9.00 -19.85
CA THR A 212 0.69 -8.32 -19.76
C THR A 212 0.59 -7.24 -20.82
N THR A 213 -0.51 -7.25 -21.56
CA THR A 213 -0.91 -6.23 -22.55
C THR A 213 -2.35 -5.79 -22.29
N ASP A 214 -2.90 -4.97 -23.18
CA ASP A 214 -4.31 -4.54 -23.18
C ASP A 214 -4.69 -3.80 -21.89
N LEU A 215 -3.72 -3.01 -21.39
CA LEU A 215 -3.88 -2.16 -20.22
C LEU A 215 -4.48 -0.80 -20.61
N ILE A 216 -5.47 -0.35 -19.84
CA ILE A 216 -6.04 0.98 -20.04
C ILE A 216 -5.03 2.07 -19.67
N ALA A 217 -4.99 3.17 -20.42
CA ALA A 217 -4.05 4.26 -20.21
C ALA A 217 -4.33 5.13 -18.96
N ASP A 218 -5.48 4.95 -18.32
CA ASP A 218 -5.89 5.75 -17.16
C ASP A 218 -5.20 5.37 -15.86
N SER A 219 -4.47 4.24 -15.84
CA SER A 219 -3.69 3.86 -14.66
C SER A 219 -2.38 4.63 -14.55
N ARG A 220 -1.97 4.94 -13.32
CA ARG A 220 -0.68 5.54 -13.01
C ARG A 220 0.27 4.49 -12.48
N LEU A 221 1.57 4.67 -12.74
CA LEU A 221 2.59 3.77 -12.22
C LEU A 221 2.96 4.09 -10.76
N ASP A 222 2.75 5.33 -10.32
CA ASP A 222 3.01 5.79 -8.96
C ASP A 222 2.32 7.14 -8.69
N ARG A 223 2.49 7.65 -7.47
CA ARG A 223 1.95 8.96 -7.06
C ARG A 223 2.74 10.16 -7.60
N ALA A 224 3.95 9.92 -8.14
CA ALA A 224 4.76 10.97 -8.77
C ALA A 224 4.30 11.33 -10.19
N GLY A 225 3.19 10.72 -10.65
CA GLY A 225 2.58 11.02 -11.95
C GLY A 225 3.13 10.19 -13.09
N ASN A 226 4.00 9.22 -12.82
CA ASN A 226 4.49 8.30 -13.83
C ASN A 226 3.33 7.50 -14.43
N PHE A 227 3.32 7.37 -15.75
CA PHE A 227 2.18 6.87 -16.52
C PHE A 227 2.65 6.09 -17.75
N HIS A 228 1.73 5.48 -18.43
CA HIS A 228 1.90 4.76 -19.68
C HIS A 228 0.73 4.99 -20.63
N SER A 229 0.88 4.62 -21.90
CA SER A 229 -0.20 4.54 -22.87
C SER A 229 -0.87 3.14 -22.83
N ASN A 230 -1.92 2.95 -23.62
CA ASN A 230 -2.52 1.62 -23.80
C ASN A 230 -1.68 0.68 -24.71
N LYS A 231 -0.50 1.14 -25.17
CA LYS A 231 0.47 0.30 -25.88
C LYS A 231 1.52 -0.31 -24.96
N LEU A 232 1.36 -0.11 -23.64
CA LEU A 232 2.26 -0.70 -22.67
C LEU A 232 2.19 -2.23 -22.74
N LYS A 233 3.36 -2.84 -22.89
CA LYS A 233 3.62 -4.25 -22.63
C LYS A 233 4.50 -4.36 -21.40
N VAL A 234 4.04 -5.08 -20.39
CA VAL A 234 4.81 -5.37 -19.17
C VAL A 234 5.25 -6.82 -19.21
N THR A 235 6.56 -7.05 -19.12
CA THR A 235 7.14 -8.39 -18.93
C THR A 235 7.67 -8.50 -17.52
N GLU A 236 7.00 -9.28 -16.70
CA GLU A 236 7.34 -9.50 -15.29
C GLU A 236 8.08 -10.84 -15.13
N ARG A 237 9.08 -10.86 -14.26
CA ARG A 237 9.82 -12.05 -13.87
C ARG A 237 9.80 -12.19 -12.35
N PHE A 238 9.32 -13.32 -11.88
CA PHE A 238 9.31 -13.70 -10.47
C PHE A 238 10.29 -14.86 -10.30
N ARG A 239 11.36 -14.63 -9.54
CA ARG A 239 12.34 -15.64 -9.18
C ARG A 239 12.32 -15.86 -7.68
N LEU A 240 11.99 -17.07 -7.24
CA LEU A 240 12.06 -17.43 -5.83
C LEU A 240 13.53 -17.59 -5.41
N ILE A 241 14.06 -16.68 -4.58
CA ILE A 241 15.42 -16.72 -4.07
C ILE A 241 15.52 -17.75 -2.94
N ASP A 242 14.53 -17.74 -2.06
CA ASP A 242 14.35 -18.68 -0.96
C ASP A 242 12.85 -18.80 -0.62
N SER A 243 12.51 -19.51 0.45
CA SER A 243 11.12 -19.75 0.85
C SER A 243 10.34 -18.46 1.22
N THR A 244 11.03 -17.34 1.41
CA THR A 244 10.47 -16.07 1.93
C THR A 244 10.72 -14.86 1.06
N HIS A 245 11.54 -14.98 0.00
CA HIS A 245 11.91 -13.87 -0.86
C HIS A 245 11.73 -14.20 -2.34
N ILE A 246 11.14 -13.28 -3.07
CA ILE A 246 11.10 -13.26 -4.55
C ILE A 246 11.94 -12.10 -5.03
N GLN A 247 12.86 -12.35 -5.97
CA GLN A 247 13.38 -11.29 -6.83
C GLN A 247 12.34 -11.01 -7.90
N TYR A 248 11.80 -9.82 -7.89
CA TYR A 248 10.82 -9.32 -8.86
C TYR A 248 11.50 -8.34 -9.81
N GLU A 249 11.24 -8.51 -11.09
CA GLU A 249 11.61 -7.57 -12.15
C GLU A 249 10.41 -7.34 -13.05
N ALA A 250 10.22 -6.10 -13.52
CA ALA A 250 9.23 -5.79 -14.53
C ALA A 250 9.82 -4.85 -15.57
N THR A 251 9.82 -5.29 -16.82
CA THR A 251 10.25 -4.49 -17.98
C THR A 251 9.01 -3.87 -18.62
N LEU A 252 9.03 -2.55 -18.72
CA LEU A 252 7.98 -1.74 -19.33
C LEU A 252 8.43 -1.34 -20.74
N ASP A 253 7.66 -1.73 -21.73
CA ASP A 253 7.88 -1.45 -23.15
C ASP A 253 6.65 -0.73 -23.70
N ASP A 254 6.74 0.58 -23.89
CA ASP A 254 5.68 1.43 -24.39
C ASP A 254 6.26 2.44 -25.39
N PRO A 255 6.19 2.13 -26.68
CA PRO A 255 6.81 2.94 -27.71
C PRO A 255 6.12 4.29 -27.92
N GLU A 256 4.90 4.51 -27.39
CA GLU A 256 4.24 5.80 -27.44
C GLU A 256 4.73 6.74 -26.32
N THR A 257 5.11 6.20 -25.17
CA THR A 257 5.48 6.99 -23.98
C THR A 257 7.00 7.09 -23.79
N TYR A 258 7.75 5.99 -24.06
CA TYR A 258 9.18 5.93 -23.76
C TYR A 258 10.04 5.87 -25.02
N THR A 259 11.29 6.29 -24.89
CA THR A 259 12.30 6.21 -25.95
C THR A 259 12.92 4.83 -26.10
N ARG A 260 12.82 4.00 -25.07
CA ARG A 260 13.28 2.59 -25.02
C ARG A 260 12.58 1.85 -23.87
N PRO A 261 12.54 0.51 -23.89
CA PRO A 261 12.14 -0.27 -22.73
C PRO A 261 13.03 0.00 -21.52
N TRP A 262 12.47 -0.12 -20.32
CA TRP A 262 13.16 0.05 -19.05
C TRP A 262 12.62 -0.91 -18.00
N THR A 263 13.41 -1.21 -16.97
CA THR A 263 13.10 -2.26 -16.00
C THR A 263 13.15 -1.73 -14.58
N ILE A 264 12.17 -2.11 -13.79
CA ILE A 264 12.20 -1.99 -12.32
C ILE A 264 12.58 -3.33 -11.71
N ALA A 265 13.30 -3.30 -10.58
CA ALA A 265 13.71 -4.48 -9.86
C ALA A 265 13.63 -4.26 -8.35
N MET A 266 13.07 -5.24 -7.62
CA MET A 266 12.96 -5.17 -6.16
C MET A 266 12.72 -6.54 -5.55
N PRO A 267 13.08 -6.76 -4.28
CA PRO A 267 12.64 -7.94 -3.54
C PRO A 267 11.18 -7.82 -3.11
N LEU A 268 10.46 -8.95 -3.16
CA LEU A 268 9.18 -9.13 -2.48
C LEU A 268 9.40 -10.06 -1.30
N TYR A 269 8.70 -9.77 -0.21
CA TYR A 269 8.82 -10.46 1.07
C TYR A 269 7.53 -11.23 1.36
N ARG A 270 7.66 -12.48 1.77
CA ARG A 270 6.52 -13.29 2.21
C ARG A 270 6.12 -12.94 3.64
N LEU A 271 4.83 -12.83 3.91
CA LEU A 271 4.33 -12.86 5.28
C LEU A 271 4.49 -14.28 5.83
N ILE A 272 5.25 -14.40 6.93
CA ILE A 272 5.65 -15.71 7.49
C ILE A 272 4.79 -16.16 8.67
N ASP A 273 3.90 -15.32 9.17
CA ASP A 273 3.00 -15.65 10.27
C ASP A 273 2.12 -16.86 9.90
N GLU A 274 1.96 -17.79 10.81
CA GLU A 274 1.19 -19.04 10.58
C GLU A 274 -0.26 -18.79 10.15
N ASN A 275 -0.83 -17.69 10.63
CA ASN A 275 -2.21 -17.28 10.34
C ASN A 275 -2.28 -16.09 9.40
N ALA A 276 -1.23 -15.79 8.64
CA ALA A 276 -1.25 -14.70 7.68
C ALA A 276 -2.41 -14.86 6.70
N GLN A 277 -3.21 -13.81 6.59
CA GLN A 277 -4.33 -13.73 5.67
C GLN A 277 -4.25 -12.44 4.88
N ALA A 278 -4.65 -12.49 3.61
CA ALA A 278 -4.96 -11.26 2.88
C ALA A 278 -6.19 -10.62 3.55
N PHE A 279 -6.01 -9.41 4.08
CA PHE A 279 -7.09 -8.72 4.76
C PHE A 279 -7.99 -7.98 3.76
N GLU A 280 -9.25 -7.80 4.13
CA GLU A 280 -10.16 -6.97 3.38
C GLU A 280 -9.70 -5.49 3.50
N HIS A 281 -9.57 -4.82 2.37
CA HIS A 281 -9.27 -3.40 2.32
C HIS A 281 -10.42 -2.65 1.66
N LYS A 282 -11.11 -1.84 2.46
CA LYS A 282 -12.09 -0.87 1.94
C LYS A 282 -11.39 0.43 1.63
N CYS A 283 -11.24 0.70 0.35
CA CYS A 283 -10.78 1.99 -0.09
C CYS A 283 -11.90 3.03 0.08
N VAL A 284 -11.55 4.21 0.57
CA VAL A 284 -12.41 5.38 0.63
C VAL A 284 -11.83 6.45 -0.29
N PRO A 285 -12.53 6.85 -1.36
CA PRO A 285 -12.01 7.85 -2.28
C PRO A 285 -11.62 9.13 -1.54
N PHE A 286 -10.42 9.64 -1.86
CA PHE A 286 -9.88 10.86 -1.25
C PHE A 286 -9.86 10.83 0.29
N ALA A 287 -9.54 9.67 0.89
CA ALA A 287 -9.58 9.46 2.34
C ALA A 287 -8.78 10.52 3.11
N ASP A 288 -7.61 10.90 2.62
CA ASP A 288 -6.76 11.91 3.25
C ASP A 288 -7.45 13.29 3.30
N MET A 289 -8.18 13.66 2.26
CA MET A 289 -8.96 14.89 2.22
C MET A 289 -10.15 14.85 3.18
N LEU A 290 -10.79 13.69 3.32
CA LEU A 290 -11.92 13.51 4.23
C LEU A 290 -11.49 13.51 5.70
N LEU A 291 -10.35 12.87 6.01
CA LEU A 291 -9.85 12.74 7.37
C LEU A 291 -9.22 14.04 7.90
N TYR A 292 -8.61 14.81 7.03
CA TYR A 292 -7.80 15.98 7.40
C TYR A 292 -8.36 17.29 6.83
N HIS A 293 -9.59 17.29 6.37
CA HIS A 293 -10.20 18.45 5.71
C HIS A 293 -10.16 19.71 6.58
N ASP A 294 -10.35 19.60 7.90
CA ASP A 294 -10.25 20.71 8.84
C ASP A 294 -8.81 21.26 8.98
N LEU A 295 -7.80 20.47 8.61
CA LEU A 295 -6.39 20.85 8.66
C LEU A 295 -5.84 21.29 7.30
N ILE A 296 -6.52 20.99 6.23
CA ILE A 296 -6.04 21.29 4.86
C ILE A 296 -6.30 22.75 4.49
N GLY A 297 -7.28 23.40 5.15
CA GLY A 297 -7.66 24.80 4.85
C GLY A 297 -8.27 24.96 3.45
N ASP A 298 -8.82 26.15 3.19
CA ASP A 298 -9.31 26.47 1.86
C ASP A 298 -8.16 26.43 0.85
N LYS A 299 -8.38 25.76 -0.28
CA LYS A 299 -7.42 25.79 -1.40
C LYS A 299 -7.03 27.22 -1.67
N PRO A 300 -5.75 27.59 -1.76
CA PRO A 300 -5.39 28.86 -2.32
C PRO A 300 -6.05 28.95 -3.70
N LYS A 301 -6.90 29.93 -3.89
CA LYS A 301 -7.52 30.18 -5.21
C LYS A 301 -6.41 30.38 -6.22
N PRO A 302 -6.49 29.77 -7.41
CA PRO A 302 -5.49 29.90 -8.45
C PRO A 302 -5.26 31.35 -8.87
#